data_3c54a9098babf275943f59721deb4c59
#
_entry.id   3c54a9098babf275943f59721deb4c59
#
_cell.length_a   1.000
_cell.length_b   1.000
_cell.length_c   1.000
_cell.angle_alpha   90.00
_cell.angle_beta   90.00
_cell.angle_gamma   90.00
#
_symmetry.space_group_name_H-M   'P 1'
#
loop_
_entity.id
_entity.type
_entity.pdbx_description
1 polymer ?
#
loop_
_entity_poly.entity_id
_entity_poly.type
_entity_poly.pdbx_seq_one_letter_code
_entity_poly.pdbx_strand_id
1 'polypeptide(L)'
;MVAQVSGLAFWEIGFDEQAKFLDRKAIDAMVAELPGQALTDLIILSHGWNNDRRYARGLYERLLGEMRGVLGSVALRDGAQLGAAGVYWPSMRWADESAPDNAGGGAASFGAPRSDKQTVEELKAVYPTAKQQRAIDELARLLDERPDDPKELARFQTLMGALVTADDATDDPDDNGELALLEDDPQLVYERFATAAPEAYDPDAGTAAGIGDLRQKLWEGAKNALRQATYWEMKKRAGVVGQTGLGTLIGRLHEAQPG
;
A
#
# COMPACT_ATOMS: atom_id res chain seq x y z
N MET A 1 -23.68 -19.07 -0.83
CA MET A 1 -24.53 -18.00 -0.21
C MET A 1 -23.70 -16.73 -0.29
N VAL A 2 -24.19 -15.72 -0.98
CA VAL A 2 -23.51 -14.44 -1.17
C VAL A 2 -23.49 -13.70 0.17
N ALA A 3 -22.32 -13.20 0.58
CA ALA A 3 -22.20 -12.37 1.79
C ALA A 3 -22.97 -11.06 1.62
N GLN A 4 -23.34 -10.41 2.71
CA GLN A 4 -23.95 -9.08 2.67
C GLN A 4 -23.11 -8.09 3.47
N VAL A 5 -22.91 -6.90 2.92
CA VAL A 5 -22.29 -5.76 3.59
C VAL A 5 -23.21 -4.55 3.41
N SER A 6 -23.63 -3.97 4.52
CA SER A 6 -24.57 -2.84 4.53
C SER A 6 -25.84 -3.09 3.70
N GLY A 7 -26.32 -4.34 3.66
CA GLY A 7 -27.52 -4.75 2.90
C GLY A 7 -27.31 -4.88 1.39
N LEU A 8 -26.06 -4.80 0.90
CA LEU A 8 -25.70 -5.08 -0.49
C LEU A 8 -25.12 -6.49 -0.61
N ALA A 9 -25.41 -7.21 -1.69
CA ALA A 9 -24.70 -8.43 -2.05
C ALA A 9 -23.21 -8.10 -2.22
N PHE A 10 -22.34 -8.88 -1.56
CA PHE A 10 -20.91 -8.58 -1.49
C PHE A 10 -20.05 -9.80 -1.82
N TRP A 11 -19.09 -9.63 -2.71
CA TRP A 11 -18.12 -10.64 -3.09
C TRP A 11 -16.70 -10.20 -2.70
N GLU A 12 -15.89 -11.15 -2.22
CA GLU A 12 -14.48 -10.94 -1.95
C GLU A 12 -13.63 -11.50 -3.09
N ILE A 13 -12.77 -10.66 -3.64
CA ILE A 13 -11.86 -10.99 -4.74
C ILE A 13 -10.45 -10.89 -4.22
N GLY A 14 -9.83 -12.01 -3.85
CA GLY A 14 -8.46 -12.07 -3.36
C GLY A 14 -7.47 -12.43 -4.48
N PHE A 15 -6.34 -11.73 -4.52
CA PHE A 15 -5.24 -11.99 -5.43
C PHE A 15 -3.94 -12.30 -4.66
N ASP A 16 -3.05 -13.11 -5.25
CA ASP A 16 -1.65 -13.26 -4.85
C ASP A 16 -0.75 -12.23 -5.57
N GLU A 17 0.57 -12.27 -5.30
CA GLU A 17 1.55 -11.35 -5.88
C GLU A 17 1.69 -11.48 -7.42
N GLN A 18 1.23 -12.58 -8.00
CA GLN A 18 1.19 -12.83 -9.43
C GLN A 18 -0.18 -12.57 -10.04
N ALA A 19 -1.07 -11.87 -9.32
CA ALA A 19 -2.44 -11.57 -9.72
C ALA A 19 -3.32 -12.82 -9.99
N LYS A 20 -2.96 -13.97 -9.39
CA LYS A 20 -3.81 -15.15 -9.43
C LYS A 20 -4.86 -15.08 -8.32
N PHE A 21 -6.04 -15.58 -8.60
CA PHE A 21 -7.09 -15.65 -7.59
C PHE A 21 -6.70 -16.59 -6.44
N LEU A 22 -6.81 -16.11 -5.20
CA LEU A 22 -6.62 -16.90 -4.00
C LEU A 22 -7.68 -18.00 -3.87
N ASP A 23 -8.92 -17.72 -4.28
CA ASP A 23 -10.00 -18.71 -4.36
C ASP A 23 -10.67 -18.68 -5.73
N ARG A 24 -10.09 -19.42 -6.66
CA ARG A 24 -10.62 -19.53 -8.03
C ARG A 24 -12.06 -20.08 -8.05
N LYS A 25 -12.39 -21.02 -7.14
CA LYS A 25 -13.76 -21.60 -7.11
C LYS A 25 -14.79 -20.58 -6.71
N ALA A 26 -14.48 -19.72 -5.73
CA ALA A 26 -15.36 -18.62 -5.32
C ALA A 26 -15.58 -17.63 -6.48
N ILE A 27 -14.54 -17.34 -7.26
CA ILE A 27 -14.64 -16.46 -8.43
C ILE A 27 -15.48 -17.11 -9.54
N ASP A 28 -15.25 -18.39 -9.83
CA ASP A 28 -16.03 -19.11 -10.83
C ASP A 28 -17.53 -19.18 -10.42
N ALA A 29 -17.82 -19.38 -9.13
CA ALA A 29 -19.17 -19.31 -8.59
C ALA A 29 -19.78 -17.90 -8.72
N MET A 30 -19.02 -16.85 -8.39
CA MET A 30 -19.44 -15.44 -8.56
C MET A 30 -19.86 -15.17 -10.01
N VAL A 31 -19.01 -15.51 -10.98
CA VAL A 31 -19.28 -15.30 -12.40
C VAL A 31 -20.54 -16.04 -12.85
N ALA A 32 -20.74 -17.28 -12.36
CA ALA A 32 -21.90 -18.09 -12.70
C ALA A 32 -23.22 -17.60 -12.04
N GLU A 33 -23.15 -17.10 -10.81
CA GLU A 33 -24.30 -16.68 -10.02
C GLU A 33 -24.75 -15.24 -10.31
N LEU A 34 -23.82 -14.37 -10.71
CA LEU A 34 -24.08 -12.94 -10.87
C LEU A 34 -25.24 -12.64 -11.84
N PRO A 35 -25.38 -13.30 -13.01
CA PRO A 35 -26.50 -13.07 -13.93
C PRO A 35 -27.87 -13.34 -13.31
N GLY A 36 -27.93 -14.24 -12.33
CA GLY A 36 -29.16 -14.57 -11.60
C GLY A 36 -29.53 -13.64 -10.45
N GLN A 37 -28.64 -12.70 -10.09
CA GLN A 37 -28.85 -11.80 -8.94
C GLN A 37 -29.73 -10.58 -9.22
N ALA A 38 -30.24 -10.42 -10.41
CA ALA A 38 -31.02 -9.25 -10.83
C ALA A 38 -30.31 -7.89 -10.55
N LEU A 39 -28.97 -7.89 -10.46
CA LEU A 39 -28.20 -6.67 -10.27
C LEU A 39 -28.14 -5.87 -11.57
N THR A 40 -28.25 -4.55 -11.44
CA THR A 40 -28.06 -3.62 -12.56
C THR A 40 -26.67 -3.01 -12.55
N ASP A 41 -26.06 -2.94 -11.38
CA ASP A 41 -24.76 -2.29 -11.21
C ASP A 41 -23.92 -3.07 -10.18
N LEU A 42 -22.62 -3.25 -10.47
CA LEU A 42 -21.65 -3.84 -9.57
C LEU A 42 -20.55 -2.83 -9.27
N ILE A 43 -20.43 -2.44 -8.00
CA ILE A 43 -19.40 -1.53 -7.53
C ILE A 43 -18.17 -2.36 -7.16
N ILE A 44 -17.03 -2.11 -7.82
CA ILE A 44 -15.77 -2.77 -7.48
C ILE A 44 -14.92 -1.80 -6.66
N LEU A 45 -14.56 -2.21 -5.45
CA LEU A 45 -13.73 -1.47 -4.50
C LEU A 45 -12.35 -2.09 -4.43
N SER A 46 -11.31 -1.27 -4.49
CA SER A 46 -9.92 -1.70 -4.26
C SER A 46 -9.27 -0.81 -3.20
N HIS A 47 -8.56 -1.44 -2.27
CA HIS A 47 -7.80 -0.69 -1.27
C HIS A 47 -6.50 -0.15 -1.86
N GLY A 48 -5.94 0.90 -1.22
CA GLY A 48 -4.62 1.42 -1.53
C GLY A 48 -3.49 0.61 -0.87
N TRP A 49 -2.24 0.99 -1.16
CA TRP A 49 -1.09 0.49 -0.41
C TRP A 49 -1.20 0.88 1.08
N ASN A 50 -0.41 0.24 1.92
CA ASN A 50 -0.46 0.42 3.37
C ASN A 50 -1.77 -0.03 4.04
N ASN A 51 -2.48 -0.95 3.40
CA ASN A 51 -3.69 -1.59 3.91
C ASN A 51 -3.56 -3.11 3.86
N ASP A 52 -3.64 -3.75 5.01
CA ASP A 52 -3.84 -5.19 5.05
C ASP A 52 -5.30 -5.58 4.75
N ARG A 53 -5.57 -6.89 4.61
CA ARG A 53 -6.92 -7.39 4.33
C ARG A 53 -7.95 -6.95 5.36
N ARG A 54 -7.59 -6.87 6.65
CA ARG A 54 -8.50 -6.48 7.73
C ARG A 54 -8.89 -5.00 7.60
N TYR A 55 -7.91 -4.15 7.34
CA TYR A 55 -8.16 -2.71 7.12
C TYR A 55 -8.97 -2.46 5.86
N ALA A 56 -8.62 -3.13 4.76
CA ALA A 56 -9.37 -3.05 3.53
C ALA A 56 -10.85 -3.44 3.73
N ARG A 57 -11.10 -4.52 4.47
CA ARG A 57 -12.46 -4.94 4.83
C ARG A 57 -13.22 -3.86 5.59
N GLY A 58 -12.63 -3.32 6.65
CA GLY A 58 -13.24 -2.23 7.42
C GLY A 58 -13.48 -0.96 6.60
N LEU A 59 -12.55 -0.62 5.68
CA LEU A 59 -12.73 0.49 4.75
C LEU A 59 -13.95 0.29 3.85
N TYR A 60 -14.10 -0.90 3.25
CA TYR A 60 -15.23 -1.22 2.38
C TYR A 60 -16.56 -1.22 3.16
N GLU A 61 -16.60 -1.79 4.36
CA GLU A 61 -17.78 -1.79 5.21
C GLU A 61 -18.25 -0.37 5.56
N ARG A 62 -17.32 0.51 5.92
CA ARG A 62 -17.63 1.93 6.20
C ARG A 62 -18.12 2.65 4.95
N LEU A 63 -17.38 2.54 3.84
CA LEU A 63 -17.75 3.22 2.59
C LEU A 63 -19.14 2.78 2.10
N LEU A 64 -19.40 1.48 2.10
CA LEU A 64 -20.71 0.95 1.69
C LEU A 64 -21.82 1.33 2.68
N GLY A 65 -21.51 1.47 3.97
CA GLY A 65 -22.42 1.99 5.00
C GLY A 65 -22.83 3.43 4.73
N GLU A 66 -21.84 4.32 4.51
CA GLU A 66 -22.08 5.72 4.18
C GLU A 66 -22.82 5.87 2.83
N MET A 67 -22.40 5.12 1.83
CA MET A 67 -23.12 5.09 0.53
C MET A 67 -24.57 4.70 0.72
N ARG A 68 -24.87 3.68 1.53
CA ARG A 68 -26.25 3.24 1.79
C ARG A 68 -27.08 4.34 2.44
N GLY A 69 -26.49 5.10 3.38
CA GLY A 69 -27.13 6.26 4.00
C GLY A 69 -27.51 7.33 2.98
N VAL A 70 -26.58 7.65 2.07
CA VAL A 70 -26.82 8.64 0.99
C VAL A 70 -27.85 8.12 -0.01
N LEU A 71 -27.73 6.86 -0.46
CA LEU A 71 -28.63 6.23 -1.43
C LEU A 71 -30.06 6.13 -0.91
N GLY A 72 -30.27 6.08 0.41
CA GLY A 72 -31.59 6.17 1.03
C GLY A 72 -32.27 7.54 0.85
N SER A 73 -31.51 8.58 0.55
CA SER A 73 -31.98 9.96 0.38
C SER A 73 -31.93 10.46 -1.08
N VAL A 74 -31.29 9.72 -1.99
CA VAL A 74 -31.13 10.07 -3.40
C VAL A 74 -31.96 9.11 -4.25
N ALA A 75 -32.76 9.64 -5.19
CA ALA A 75 -33.46 8.81 -6.16
C ALA A 75 -32.43 8.17 -7.12
N LEU A 76 -32.23 6.86 -6.98
CA LEU A 76 -31.59 6.07 -8.01
C LEU A 76 -32.51 5.98 -9.24
N ARG A 77 -31.92 5.63 -10.40
CA ARG A 77 -32.75 5.27 -11.56
C ARG A 77 -33.75 4.15 -11.17
N ASP A 78 -34.95 4.19 -11.73
CA ASP A 78 -35.95 3.20 -11.42
C ASP A 78 -35.42 1.78 -11.67
N GLY A 79 -35.61 0.90 -10.68
CA GLY A 79 -35.19 -0.49 -10.75
C GLY A 79 -33.70 -0.75 -10.50
N ALA A 80 -32.90 0.23 -10.10
CA ALA A 80 -31.46 0.02 -9.79
C ALA A 80 -31.29 -0.96 -8.63
N GLN A 81 -30.51 -2.01 -8.87
CA GLN A 81 -30.12 -3.03 -7.89
C GLN A 81 -28.60 -3.08 -7.83
N LEU A 82 -28.03 -2.68 -6.68
CA LEU A 82 -26.61 -2.57 -6.50
C LEU A 82 -26.03 -3.80 -5.81
N GLY A 83 -24.89 -4.29 -6.34
CA GLY A 83 -23.99 -5.20 -5.64
C GLY A 83 -22.62 -4.57 -5.46
N ALA A 84 -21.79 -5.16 -4.64
CA ALA A 84 -20.43 -4.70 -4.43
C ALA A 84 -19.42 -5.86 -4.39
N ALA A 85 -18.20 -5.61 -4.85
CA ALA A 85 -17.09 -6.54 -4.76
C ALA A 85 -15.85 -5.84 -4.20
N GLY A 86 -15.24 -6.43 -3.18
CA GLY A 86 -14.01 -5.93 -2.58
C GLY A 86 -12.79 -6.67 -3.10
N VAL A 87 -11.86 -5.95 -3.70
CA VAL A 87 -10.59 -6.47 -4.16
C VAL A 87 -9.58 -6.44 -3.02
N TYR A 88 -8.94 -7.58 -2.77
CA TYR A 88 -7.87 -7.74 -1.79
C TYR A 88 -6.62 -8.20 -2.52
N TRP A 89 -5.62 -7.34 -2.58
CA TRP A 89 -4.34 -7.62 -3.20
C TRP A 89 -3.20 -7.57 -2.18
N PRO A 90 -2.04 -8.23 -2.41
CA PRO A 90 -0.95 -8.27 -1.45
C PRO A 90 -0.29 -6.89 -1.31
N SER A 91 -0.71 -6.16 -0.30
CA SER A 91 -0.16 -4.88 0.12
C SER A 91 0.42 -5.04 1.52
N MET A 92 1.51 -4.35 1.81
CA MET A 92 2.06 -4.32 3.16
C MET A 92 1.59 -3.07 3.91
N ARG A 93 1.65 -3.13 5.24
CA ARG A 93 1.38 -2.01 6.12
C ARG A 93 2.59 -1.71 6.98
N TRP A 94 2.93 -0.42 7.10
CA TRP A 94 3.91 0.04 8.08
C TRP A 94 3.25 0.16 9.44
N ALA A 95 3.80 -0.53 10.45
CA ALA A 95 3.19 -0.63 11.78
C ALA A 95 3.12 0.69 12.55
N ASP A 96 3.98 1.64 12.21
CA ASP A 96 4.01 2.98 12.82
C ASP A 96 3.04 3.99 12.18
N GLU A 97 2.28 3.57 11.19
CA GLU A 97 1.22 4.40 10.64
C GLU A 97 -0.08 4.21 11.42
N SER A 98 -0.67 5.33 11.83
CA SER A 98 -1.93 5.33 12.56
C SER A 98 -3.03 4.64 11.76
N ALA A 99 -3.86 3.85 12.46
CA ALA A 99 -5.06 3.30 11.85
C ALA A 99 -5.97 4.43 11.36
N PRO A 100 -6.61 4.27 10.18
CA PRO A 100 -7.55 5.28 9.67
C PRO A 100 -8.75 5.55 10.58
N ASP A 101 -8.93 4.77 11.64
CA ASP A 101 -10.03 4.90 12.59
C ASP A 101 -9.92 6.11 13.54
N ASN A 102 -8.76 6.73 13.64
CA ASN A 102 -8.62 8.01 14.31
C ASN A 102 -8.98 9.13 13.32
N ALA A 103 -10.29 9.35 13.14
CA ALA A 103 -10.88 10.35 12.27
C ALA A 103 -10.55 11.79 12.74
N GLY A 104 -9.36 12.20 12.44
CA GLY A 104 -8.92 13.59 12.48
C GLY A 104 -7.85 13.65 11.43
N GLY A 105 -8.21 14.08 10.20
CA GLY A 105 -7.39 14.14 9.02
C GLY A 105 -5.91 14.20 9.31
N GLY A 106 -5.27 13.06 9.42
CA GLY A 106 -3.89 12.97 9.79
C GLY A 106 -3.08 12.63 8.56
N ALA A 107 -2.21 13.54 8.14
CA ALA A 107 -0.96 13.15 7.54
C ALA A 107 -0.40 11.94 8.29
N ALA A 108 0.13 10.95 7.57
CA ALA A 108 0.76 9.77 8.13
C ALA A 108 1.62 10.18 9.33
N SER A 109 1.29 9.70 10.53
CA SER A 109 2.08 9.98 11.71
C SER A 109 3.41 9.28 11.52
N PHE A 110 4.43 10.03 11.17
CA PHE A 110 5.80 9.56 11.13
C PHE A 110 6.31 9.37 12.56
N GLY A 111 5.78 8.34 13.22
CA GLY A 111 6.19 7.96 14.57
C GLY A 111 7.67 7.56 14.62
N ALA A 112 8.20 7.48 15.85
CA ALA A 112 9.61 7.24 16.13
C ALA A 112 10.23 6.16 15.23
N PRO A 113 11.44 6.38 14.71
CA PRO A 113 12.08 5.55 13.68
C PRO A 113 12.66 4.25 14.26
N ARG A 114 11.85 3.44 14.90
CA ARG A 114 12.27 2.09 15.28
C ARG A 114 11.82 1.10 14.20
N SER A 115 12.69 0.15 13.85
CA SER A 115 12.27 -1.00 13.08
C SER A 115 11.39 -1.86 14.01
N ASP A 116 10.10 -1.85 13.76
CA ASP A 116 9.22 -2.78 14.42
C ASP A 116 9.39 -4.16 13.77
N LYS A 117 9.45 -5.21 14.60
CA LYS A 117 9.58 -6.60 14.13
C LYS A 117 8.50 -6.95 13.11
N GLN A 118 7.29 -6.46 13.30
CA GLN A 118 6.20 -6.66 12.36
C GLN A 118 6.52 -6.05 11.00
N THR A 119 7.00 -4.80 10.95
CA THR A 119 7.39 -4.14 9.70
C THR A 119 8.52 -4.90 8.99
N VAL A 120 9.50 -5.43 9.73
CA VAL A 120 10.58 -6.24 9.16
C VAL A 120 10.04 -7.52 8.52
N GLU A 121 9.15 -8.23 9.18
CA GLU A 121 8.53 -9.45 8.65
C GLU A 121 7.66 -9.15 7.40
N GLU A 122 6.92 -8.06 7.42
CA GLU A 122 6.14 -7.62 6.26
C GLU A 122 7.04 -7.24 5.08
N LEU A 123 8.15 -6.52 5.31
CA LEU A 123 9.16 -6.24 4.28
C LEU A 123 9.75 -7.53 3.70
N LYS A 124 10.08 -8.52 4.55
CA LYS A 124 10.56 -9.81 4.08
C LYS A 124 9.54 -10.58 3.24
N ALA A 125 8.26 -10.44 3.54
CA ALA A 125 7.21 -11.00 2.71
C ALA A 125 7.10 -10.29 1.35
N VAL A 126 7.35 -8.98 1.32
CA VAL A 126 7.40 -8.22 0.07
C VAL A 126 8.60 -8.62 -0.80
N TYR A 127 9.76 -8.83 -0.18
CA TYR A 127 11.03 -9.11 -0.85
C TYR A 127 11.54 -10.52 -0.50
N PRO A 128 11.08 -11.57 -1.19
CA PRO A 128 11.23 -12.96 -0.75
C PRO A 128 12.60 -13.59 -1.01
N THR A 129 13.49 -12.95 -1.81
CA THR A 129 14.78 -13.57 -2.12
C THR A 129 15.74 -13.52 -0.91
N ALA A 130 16.59 -14.53 -0.77
CA ALA A 130 17.54 -14.60 0.34
C ALA A 130 18.53 -13.40 0.38
N LYS A 131 18.81 -12.78 -0.76
CA LYS A 131 19.62 -11.56 -0.85
C LYS A 131 18.89 -10.37 -0.26
N GLN A 132 17.63 -10.18 -0.66
CA GLN A 132 16.77 -9.11 -0.18
C GLN A 132 16.48 -9.23 1.32
N GLN A 133 16.17 -10.43 1.80
CA GLN A 133 15.91 -10.66 3.23
C GLN A 133 17.11 -10.33 4.10
N ARG A 134 18.35 -10.68 3.68
CA ARG A 134 19.56 -10.28 4.36
C ARG A 134 19.77 -8.77 4.33
N ALA A 135 19.46 -8.11 3.22
CA ALA A 135 19.53 -6.66 3.12
C ALA A 135 18.52 -6.00 4.09
N ILE A 136 17.30 -6.53 4.20
CA ILE A 136 16.27 -6.02 5.12
C ILE A 136 16.72 -6.15 6.59
N ASP A 137 17.29 -7.29 6.99
CA ASP A 137 17.81 -7.45 8.36
C ASP A 137 18.87 -6.41 8.69
N GLU A 138 19.74 -6.13 7.75
CA GLU A 138 20.82 -5.15 7.94
C GLU A 138 20.32 -3.71 7.89
N LEU A 139 19.35 -3.39 7.00
CA LEU A 139 18.66 -2.10 6.96
C LEU A 139 17.94 -1.82 8.29
N ALA A 140 17.24 -2.82 8.83
CA ALA A 140 16.57 -2.72 10.13
C ALA A 140 17.57 -2.46 11.25
N ARG A 141 18.70 -3.19 11.29
CA ARG A 141 19.76 -2.96 12.27
C ARG A 141 20.30 -1.53 12.20
N LEU A 142 20.60 -1.03 11.00
CA LEU A 142 21.11 0.33 10.82
C LEU A 142 20.10 1.40 11.27
N LEU A 143 18.81 1.20 11.00
CA LEU A 143 17.75 2.09 11.48
C LEU A 143 17.61 2.10 13.01
N ASP A 144 17.89 0.98 13.68
CA ASP A 144 17.85 0.89 15.14
C ASP A 144 19.09 1.51 15.78
N GLU A 145 20.29 1.20 15.25
CA GLU A 145 21.57 1.65 15.81
C GLU A 145 21.88 3.12 15.48
N ARG A 146 21.47 3.59 14.29
CA ARG A 146 21.72 4.96 13.80
C ARG A 146 23.18 5.40 14.01
N PRO A 147 24.13 4.69 13.42
CA PRO A 147 25.54 5.00 13.61
C PRO A 147 25.91 6.41 13.11
N ASP A 148 26.93 7.01 13.74
CA ASP A 148 27.40 8.35 13.40
C ASP A 148 28.29 8.39 12.14
N ASP A 149 28.80 7.23 11.69
CA ASP A 149 29.70 7.18 10.53
C ASP A 149 28.92 7.40 9.22
N PRO A 150 29.22 8.43 8.43
CA PRO A 150 28.60 8.68 7.13
C PRO A 150 28.68 7.49 6.16
N LYS A 151 29.67 6.61 6.32
CA LYS A 151 29.79 5.39 5.51
C LYS A 151 28.61 4.45 5.71
N GLU A 152 27.96 4.47 6.87
CA GLU A 152 26.82 3.63 7.15
C GLU A 152 25.55 4.12 6.42
N LEU A 153 25.43 5.42 6.12
CA LEU A 153 24.39 5.95 5.23
C LEU A 153 24.60 5.46 3.78
N ALA A 154 25.84 5.48 3.30
CA ALA A 154 26.17 4.94 1.98
C ALA A 154 25.95 3.41 1.93
N ARG A 155 26.24 2.69 3.02
CA ARG A 155 25.94 1.28 3.17
C ARG A 155 24.43 1.01 3.13
N PHE A 156 23.64 1.83 3.83
CA PHE A 156 22.19 1.75 3.80
C PHE A 156 21.66 1.90 2.37
N GLN A 157 22.14 2.90 1.62
CA GLN A 157 21.78 3.10 0.21
C GLN A 157 22.15 1.88 -0.66
N THR A 158 23.36 1.32 -0.46
CA THR A 158 23.79 0.11 -1.18
C THR A 158 22.89 -1.09 -0.90
N LEU A 159 22.42 -1.25 0.35
CA LEU A 159 21.49 -2.31 0.75
C LEU A 159 20.11 -2.10 0.14
N MET A 160 19.63 -0.85 0.08
CA MET A 160 18.39 -0.51 -0.64
C MET A 160 18.45 -0.90 -2.11
N GLY A 161 19.62 -0.79 -2.75
CA GLY A 161 19.83 -1.27 -4.12
C GLY A 161 19.62 -2.77 -4.33
N ALA A 162 19.54 -3.56 -3.25
CA ALA A 162 19.14 -4.97 -3.34
C ALA A 162 17.61 -5.14 -3.40
N LEU A 163 16.84 -4.13 -3.00
CA LEU A 163 15.37 -4.12 -3.01
C LEU A 163 14.84 -3.53 -4.31
N VAL A 164 15.54 -2.56 -4.87
CA VAL A 164 15.23 -1.92 -6.15
C VAL A 164 15.92 -2.72 -7.26
N THR A 165 15.17 -3.29 -8.19
CA THR A 165 15.74 -4.07 -9.29
C THR A 165 15.85 -3.25 -10.56
N ALA A 166 16.91 -3.47 -11.35
CA ALA A 166 17.13 -2.75 -12.62
C ALA A 166 16.06 -3.04 -13.68
N ASP A 167 15.32 -4.15 -13.55
CA ASP A 167 14.15 -4.47 -14.40
C ASP A 167 12.96 -3.54 -14.14
N ASP A 168 13.11 -2.64 -13.18
CA ASP A 168 12.09 -1.70 -12.76
C ASP A 168 12.14 -0.38 -13.54
N ALA A 169 13.17 -0.19 -14.38
CA ALA A 169 13.25 0.96 -15.27
C ALA A 169 12.13 0.87 -16.32
N THR A 170 11.14 1.74 -16.19
CA THR A 170 10.09 1.92 -17.19
C THR A 170 10.40 3.12 -18.07
N ASP A 171 9.80 3.18 -19.27
CA ASP A 171 9.90 4.36 -20.14
C ASP A 171 9.11 5.57 -19.57
N ASP A 172 8.42 5.41 -18.42
CA ASP A 172 7.69 6.45 -17.73
C ASP A 172 8.65 7.22 -16.81
N PRO A 173 8.89 8.53 -17.04
CA PRO A 173 9.76 9.35 -16.20
C PRO A 173 9.33 9.41 -14.73
N ASP A 174 8.05 9.25 -14.44
CA ASP A 174 7.50 9.23 -13.08
C ASP A 174 7.85 7.93 -12.32
N ASP A 175 8.23 6.88 -13.03
CA ASP A 175 8.64 5.59 -12.46
C ASP A 175 10.18 5.49 -12.24
N ASN A 176 10.98 6.44 -12.74
CA ASN A 176 12.44 6.44 -12.57
C ASN A 176 12.92 7.04 -11.24
N GLY A 177 12.03 7.49 -10.38
CA GLY A 177 12.36 7.99 -9.05
C GLY A 177 13.10 6.98 -8.15
N GLU A 178 12.96 5.68 -8.43
CA GLU A 178 13.68 4.59 -7.75
C GLU A 178 15.20 4.68 -7.96
N LEU A 179 15.64 4.97 -9.18
CA LEU A 179 17.07 5.09 -9.51
C LEU A 179 17.69 6.32 -8.84
N ALA A 180 16.99 7.44 -8.76
CA ALA A 180 17.46 8.65 -8.11
C ALA A 180 17.77 8.45 -6.61
N LEU A 181 17.11 7.49 -5.94
CA LEU A 181 17.45 7.10 -4.57
C LEU A 181 18.84 6.46 -4.44
N LEU A 182 19.37 5.88 -5.51
CA LEU A 182 20.59 5.09 -5.52
C LEU A 182 21.78 5.84 -6.16
N GLU A 183 21.51 6.83 -7.00
CA GLU A 183 22.53 7.51 -7.81
C GLU A 183 23.07 8.79 -7.13
N ASP A 184 22.23 9.50 -6.37
CA ASP A 184 22.62 10.72 -5.67
C ASP A 184 23.41 10.43 -4.39
N ASP A 185 24.10 11.45 -3.86
CA ASP A 185 24.78 11.39 -2.56
C ASP A 185 23.78 11.01 -1.44
N PRO A 186 24.06 9.95 -0.65
CA PRO A 186 23.13 9.44 0.37
C PRO A 186 22.71 10.51 1.39
N GLN A 187 23.59 11.40 1.77
CA GLN A 187 23.27 12.46 2.72
C GLN A 187 22.23 13.42 2.12
N LEU A 188 22.43 13.85 0.88
CA LEU A 188 21.50 14.74 0.18
C LEU A 188 20.13 14.07 -0.04
N VAL A 189 20.13 12.79 -0.41
CA VAL A 189 18.90 12.01 -0.57
C VAL A 189 18.12 12.00 0.73
N TYR A 190 18.76 11.61 1.83
CA TYR A 190 18.07 11.44 3.12
C TYR A 190 17.68 12.77 3.75
N GLU A 191 18.43 13.86 3.54
CA GLU A 191 18.00 15.21 3.91
C GLU A 191 16.70 15.62 3.19
N ARG A 192 16.57 15.34 1.89
CA ARG A 192 15.35 15.60 1.13
C ARG A 192 14.16 14.80 1.68
N PHE A 193 14.35 13.51 1.98
CA PHE A 193 13.31 12.65 2.55
C PHE A 193 12.96 13.00 4.00
N ALA A 194 13.87 13.54 4.77
CA ALA A 194 13.59 14.05 6.10
C ALA A 194 12.71 15.31 6.05
N THR A 195 12.95 16.19 5.07
CA THR A 195 12.20 17.46 4.93
C THR A 195 10.85 17.29 4.20
N ALA A 196 10.71 16.26 3.39
CA ALA A 196 9.45 15.97 2.69
C ALA A 196 8.36 15.38 3.62
N ALA A 197 8.74 14.88 4.80
CA ALA A 197 7.76 14.47 5.80
C ALA A 197 7.05 15.73 6.34
N PRO A 198 5.70 15.76 6.41
CA PRO A 198 5.00 16.84 7.07
C PRO A 198 5.46 16.86 8.54
N GLU A 199 6.25 17.86 8.91
CA GLU A 199 6.60 18.08 10.30
C GLU A 199 5.29 18.27 11.08
N ALA A 200 5.11 17.50 12.14
CA ALA A 200 4.18 17.90 13.18
C ALA A 200 4.71 19.27 13.65
N TYR A 201 3.99 20.34 13.33
CA TYR A 201 4.33 21.69 13.76
C TYR A 201 4.40 21.70 15.30
N ASP A 202 5.60 21.67 15.83
CA ASP A 202 5.86 21.91 17.26
C ASP A 202 6.25 23.38 17.42
N PRO A 203 5.36 24.25 17.91
CA PRO A 203 5.64 25.66 18.11
C PRO A 203 6.73 25.93 19.15
N ASP A 204 7.08 24.95 19.98
CA ASP A 204 8.08 25.05 21.03
C ASP A 204 9.45 24.42 20.66
N ALA A 205 9.60 23.84 19.45
CA ALA A 205 10.85 23.35 18.97
C ALA A 205 11.84 24.53 18.75
N GLY A 206 12.59 24.84 19.77
CA GLY A 206 13.62 25.89 19.73
C GLY A 206 14.65 25.63 18.64
N THR A 207 15.08 26.69 17.96
CA THR A 207 15.96 26.76 16.78
C THR A 207 17.42 26.34 16.99
N ALA A 208 17.74 25.53 17.98
CA ALA A 208 19.10 25.01 18.22
C ALA A 208 19.21 23.54 17.77
N ALA A 209 19.23 23.30 16.45
CA ALA A 209 19.55 22.00 15.88
C ALA A 209 21.00 21.62 16.25
N GLY A 210 21.18 20.72 17.22
CA GLY A 210 22.47 20.14 17.58
C GLY A 210 22.89 19.04 16.57
N ILE A 211 24.16 18.63 16.59
CA ILE A 211 24.68 17.56 15.73
C ILE A 211 23.87 16.25 15.89
N GLY A 212 23.34 15.97 17.09
CA GLY A 212 22.46 14.84 17.35
C GLY A 212 21.12 14.92 16.63
N ASP A 213 20.60 16.13 16.43
CA ASP A 213 19.34 16.38 15.70
C ASP A 213 19.52 16.12 14.19
N LEU A 214 20.65 16.54 13.61
CA LEU A 214 20.96 16.27 12.20
C LEU A 214 21.05 14.76 11.91
N ARG A 215 21.75 14.01 12.78
CA ARG A 215 21.86 12.55 12.66
C ARG A 215 20.48 11.89 12.70
N GLN A 216 19.65 12.26 13.66
CA GLN A 216 18.31 11.72 13.76
C GLN A 216 17.52 12.00 12.50
N LYS A 217 17.55 13.22 11.98
CA LYS A 217 16.88 13.60 10.72
C LYS A 217 17.37 12.78 9.52
N LEU A 218 18.65 12.52 9.39
CA LEU A 218 19.19 11.70 8.30
C LEU A 218 18.67 10.25 8.36
N TRP A 219 18.61 9.64 9.55
CA TRP A 219 18.08 8.28 9.70
C TRP A 219 16.55 8.22 9.54
N GLU A 220 15.85 9.28 9.88
CA GLU A 220 14.41 9.43 9.55
C GLU A 220 14.22 9.53 8.04
N GLY A 221 15.04 10.31 7.37
CA GLY A 221 15.07 10.38 5.90
C GLY A 221 15.39 9.05 5.24
N ALA A 222 16.35 8.29 5.77
CA ALA A 222 16.69 6.95 5.31
C ALA A 222 15.50 5.97 5.44
N LYS A 223 14.77 6.03 6.56
CA LYS A 223 13.53 5.26 6.76
C LYS A 223 12.45 5.65 5.75
N ASN A 224 12.26 6.95 5.51
CA ASN A 224 11.28 7.43 4.54
C ASN A 224 11.65 7.03 3.10
N ALA A 225 12.94 7.02 2.76
CA ALA A 225 13.42 6.51 1.48
C ALA A 225 13.12 5.01 1.31
N LEU A 226 13.28 4.20 2.37
CA LEU A 226 12.89 2.78 2.35
C LEU A 226 11.39 2.60 2.17
N ARG A 227 10.57 3.46 2.80
CA ARG A 227 9.11 3.48 2.56
C ARG A 227 8.79 3.79 1.11
N GLN A 228 9.46 4.77 0.54
CA GLN A 228 9.24 5.13 -0.87
C GLN A 228 9.60 3.98 -1.80
N ALA A 229 10.72 3.29 -1.57
CA ALA A 229 11.08 2.09 -2.33
C ALA A 229 9.99 1.00 -2.22
N THR A 230 9.41 0.82 -1.03
CA THR A 230 8.31 -0.10 -0.82
C THR A 230 7.03 0.33 -1.56
N TYR A 231 6.75 1.63 -1.61
CA TYR A 231 5.61 2.17 -2.36
C TYR A 231 5.70 1.82 -3.85
N TRP A 232 6.87 1.93 -4.47
CA TRP A 232 7.03 1.58 -5.89
C TRP A 232 6.80 0.10 -6.15
N GLU A 233 7.32 -0.77 -5.28
CA GLU A 233 7.03 -2.20 -5.37
C GLU A 233 5.53 -2.49 -5.25
N MET A 234 4.83 -1.78 -4.34
CA MET A 234 3.38 -1.91 -4.21
C MET A 234 2.63 -1.36 -5.43
N LYS A 235 3.10 -0.26 -6.03
CA LYS A 235 2.56 0.29 -7.29
C LYS A 235 2.61 -0.74 -8.42
N LYS A 236 3.73 -1.45 -8.57
CA LYS A 236 3.87 -2.54 -9.56
C LYS A 236 2.88 -3.66 -9.30
N ARG A 237 2.80 -4.15 -8.05
CA ARG A 237 1.85 -5.20 -7.68
C ARG A 237 0.41 -4.79 -7.98
N ALA A 238 0.03 -3.58 -7.60
CA ALA A 238 -1.29 -3.03 -7.91
C ALA A 238 -1.54 -2.98 -9.43
N GLY A 239 -0.53 -2.58 -10.22
CA GLY A 239 -0.59 -2.59 -11.68
C GLY A 239 -0.81 -3.98 -12.26
N VAL A 240 -0.03 -4.97 -11.83
CA VAL A 240 -0.16 -6.38 -12.27
C VAL A 240 -1.55 -6.93 -11.88
N VAL A 241 -2.00 -6.70 -10.65
CA VAL A 241 -3.34 -7.11 -10.19
C VAL A 241 -4.44 -6.44 -11.01
N GLY A 242 -4.32 -5.12 -11.25
CA GLY A 242 -5.30 -4.37 -12.04
C GLY A 242 -5.40 -4.86 -13.48
N GLN A 243 -4.26 -4.99 -14.16
CA GLN A 243 -4.21 -5.34 -15.58
C GLN A 243 -4.54 -6.81 -15.84
N THR A 244 -3.90 -7.73 -15.14
CA THR A 244 -3.98 -9.16 -15.43
C THR A 244 -5.03 -9.88 -14.59
N GLY A 245 -5.16 -9.56 -13.32
CA GLY A 245 -6.11 -10.19 -12.41
C GLY A 245 -7.52 -9.62 -12.55
N LEU A 246 -7.69 -8.36 -12.18
CA LEU A 246 -9.00 -7.70 -12.17
C LEU A 246 -9.52 -7.46 -13.59
N GLY A 247 -8.66 -7.06 -14.53
CA GLY A 247 -9.05 -6.89 -15.93
C GLY A 247 -9.60 -8.18 -16.54
N THR A 248 -8.95 -9.33 -16.26
CA THR A 248 -9.46 -10.66 -16.69
C THR A 248 -10.82 -10.97 -16.07
N LEU A 249 -11.02 -10.65 -14.78
CA LEU A 249 -12.30 -10.87 -14.12
C LEU A 249 -13.41 -10.00 -14.73
N ILE A 250 -13.14 -8.72 -14.97
CA ILE A 250 -14.11 -7.81 -15.59
C ILE A 250 -14.52 -8.33 -16.98
N GLY A 251 -13.56 -8.81 -17.78
CA GLY A 251 -13.86 -9.44 -19.06
C GLY A 251 -14.81 -10.64 -18.92
N ARG A 252 -14.54 -11.55 -17.99
CA ARG A 252 -15.40 -12.72 -17.70
C ARG A 252 -16.80 -12.32 -17.24
N LEU A 253 -16.89 -11.28 -16.40
CA LEU A 253 -18.19 -10.77 -15.93
C LEU A 253 -19.00 -10.17 -17.09
N HIS A 254 -18.34 -9.43 -17.97
CA HIS A 254 -18.97 -8.87 -19.17
C HIS A 254 -19.46 -9.97 -20.13
N GLU A 255 -18.66 -11.01 -20.35
CA GLU A 255 -19.07 -12.16 -21.18
C GLU A 255 -20.26 -12.93 -20.58
N ALA A 256 -20.32 -13.01 -19.25
CA ALA A 256 -21.42 -13.70 -18.56
C ALA A 256 -22.73 -12.90 -18.56
N GLN A 257 -22.68 -11.59 -18.75
CA GLN A 257 -23.84 -10.68 -18.84
C GLN A 257 -23.78 -9.88 -20.14
N PRO A 258 -24.01 -10.50 -21.29
CA PRO A 258 -24.03 -9.76 -22.55
C PRO A 258 -25.26 -8.84 -22.61
N GLY A 259 -25.07 -7.56 -22.42
CA GLY A 259 -26.01 -6.47 -22.72
C GLY A 259 -27.16 -6.30 -21.80
#